data_921b4af94a88d631788fb9ec3e1c1219
#
_entry.id   921b4af94a88d631788fb9ec3e1c1219
#
_cell.length_a   1.000
_cell.length_b   1.000
_cell.length_c   1.000
_cell.angle_alpha   90.00
_cell.angle_beta   90.00
_cell.angle_gamma   90.00
#
_symmetry.space_group_name_H-M   'P 1'
#
loop_
_entity.id
_entity.type
_entity.pdbx_description
1 polymer ?
#
loop_
_entity_poly.entity_id
_entity_poly.type
_entity_poly.pdbx_seq_one_letter_code
_entity_poly.pdbx_strand_id
1 'polypeptide(L)'
;LLFRGYKDMSFPPPPHGLLLAGGCSRRMGKDKSSIRYAGTTQPELAAELLRSRCAEIFLSLRKGQSNATGVENLNVVHDRRKSAGPLVGILSAMTEHPEAAWLVIACDLPFLDRITLDNLLAQRDPTKIATAYRSSHDGKPEPLCTIYEAHARLVLEDFFANDIRCPRKILMQTEPLLLDP
;
A
#
# COMPACT_ATOMS: atom_id res chain seq x y z
N LEU A 1 -3.25 45.01 14.91
CA LEU A 1 -3.05 43.88 15.84
C LEU A 1 -4.01 42.75 15.48
N LEU A 2 -3.55 41.52 15.42
CA LEU A 2 -4.33 40.29 15.23
C LEU A 2 -4.43 39.77 13.76
N PHE A 3 -3.31 39.41 13.16
CA PHE A 3 -3.25 38.29 12.20
C PHE A 3 -2.04 37.43 12.53
N ARG A 4 -2.13 36.74 13.67
CA ARG A 4 -1.23 35.61 13.99
C ARG A 4 -2.01 34.32 13.76
N GLY A 5 -1.54 33.49 12.81
CA GLY A 5 -1.85 32.08 12.82
C GLY A 5 -2.68 31.50 11.71
N TYR A 6 -2.54 31.93 10.44
CA TYR A 6 -2.70 30.97 9.37
C TYR A 6 -1.37 30.20 9.25
N LYS A 7 -1.22 29.20 10.11
CA LYS A 7 -0.21 28.17 9.92
C LYS A 7 -0.57 27.50 8.60
N ASP A 8 0.35 27.53 7.65
CA ASP A 8 0.25 26.83 6.36
C ASP A 8 -0.38 25.45 6.59
N MET A 9 -1.64 25.30 6.19
CA MET A 9 -2.25 24.00 6.00
C MET A 9 -1.75 23.47 4.65
N SER A 10 -0.41 23.25 4.55
CA SER A 10 0.14 22.54 3.43
C SER A 10 -0.36 21.09 3.54
N PHE A 11 -1.22 20.71 2.60
CA PHE A 11 -1.57 19.30 2.46
C PHE A 11 -0.28 18.47 2.37
N PRO A 12 -0.24 17.32 3.04
CA PRO A 12 0.93 16.46 2.92
C PRO A 12 1.13 16.08 1.44
N PRO A 13 2.38 15.97 0.98
CA PRO A 13 2.64 15.61 -0.41
C PRO A 13 1.93 14.29 -0.76
N PRO A 14 1.50 14.11 -2.02
CA PRO A 14 0.88 12.87 -2.46
C PRO A 14 1.78 11.68 -2.14
N PRO A 15 1.23 10.55 -1.66
CA PRO A 15 2.02 9.34 -1.42
C PRO A 15 2.49 8.75 -2.74
N HIS A 16 3.52 7.91 -2.71
CA HIS A 16 3.77 6.94 -3.77
C HIS A 16 2.75 5.79 -3.68
N GLY A 17 2.34 5.26 -4.84
CA GLY A 17 1.49 4.08 -4.92
C GLY A 17 2.32 2.81 -4.98
N LEU A 18 2.01 1.83 -4.15
CA LEU A 18 2.62 0.50 -4.21
C LEU A 18 1.57 -0.55 -4.52
N LEU A 19 1.64 -1.12 -5.71
CA LEU A 19 0.81 -2.25 -6.13
C LEU A 19 1.53 -3.54 -5.77
N LEU A 20 0.99 -4.30 -4.83
CA LEU A 20 1.56 -5.59 -4.42
C LEU A 20 1.08 -6.71 -5.36
N ALA A 21 1.95 -7.15 -6.26
CA ALA A 21 1.69 -8.24 -7.20
C ALA A 21 2.43 -9.55 -6.85
N GLY A 22 3.14 -9.57 -5.74
CA GLY A 22 3.97 -10.72 -5.32
C GLY A 22 3.21 -11.91 -4.72
N GLY A 23 1.90 -11.84 -4.56
CA GLY A 23 1.03 -12.89 -4.03
C GLY A 23 0.59 -13.89 -5.10
N CYS A 24 1.49 -14.71 -5.63
CA CYS A 24 1.09 -15.82 -6.50
C CYS A 24 0.21 -16.81 -5.73
N SER A 25 -1.03 -16.95 -6.14
CA SER A 25 -1.94 -17.98 -5.65
C SER A 25 -1.46 -19.35 -6.13
N ARG A 26 -0.47 -19.94 -5.44
CA ARG A 26 0.01 -21.32 -5.70
C ARG A 26 -1.08 -22.39 -5.56
N ARG A 27 -2.25 -22.03 -5.01
CA ARG A 27 -3.32 -23.00 -4.67
C ARG A 27 -4.26 -23.35 -5.81
N MET A 28 -4.23 -22.67 -6.96
CA MET A 28 -5.18 -22.89 -8.05
C MET A 28 -4.58 -23.12 -9.44
N GLY A 29 -3.26 -23.28 -9.57
CA GLY A 29 -2.62 -23.65 -10.85
C GLY A 29 -2.77 -22.65 -12.01
N LYS A 30 -3.53 -21.57 -11.82
CA LYS A 30 -3.66 -20.44 -12.75
C LYS A 30 -3.33 -19.15 -12.03
N ASP A 31 -2.52 -18.33 -12.68
CA ASP A 31 -2.19 -17.00 -12.18
C ASP A 31 -3.46 -16.13 -12.22
N LYS A 32 -3.98 -15.77 -11.03
CA LYS A 32 -5.16 -14.92 -10.91
C LYS A 32 -4.97 -13.54 -11.54
N SER A 33 -3.73 -13.10 -11.69
CA SER A 33 -3.39 -11.82 -12.32
C SER A 33 -3.75 -11.80 -13.81
N SER A 34 -3.94 -12.97 -14.43
CA SER A 34 -4.31 -13.11 -15.85
C SER A 34 -5.83 -13.16 -16.10
N ILE A 35 -6.67 -13.18 -15.05
CA ILE A 35 -8.13 -13.16 -15.22
C ILE A 35 -8.56 -11.77 -15.66
N ARG A 36 -9.16 -11.69 -16.86
CA ARG A 36 -9.69 -10.44 -17.41
C ARG A 36 -11.16 -10.28 -17.06
N TYR A 37 -11.51 -9.12 -16.51
CA TYR A 37 -12.89 -8.67 -16.32
C TYR A 37 -13.16 -7.56 -17.36
N ALA A 38 -14.08 -7.78 -18.26
CA ALA A 38 -14.40 -6.85 -19.34
C ALA A 38 -13.16 -6.40 -20.17
N GLY A 39 -12.20 -7.30 -20.35
CA GLY A 39 -10.98 -7.02 -21.15
C GLY A 39 -9.78 -6.49 -20.36
N THR A 40 -9.96 -6.11 -19.07
CA THR A 40 -8.92 -5.53 -18.21
C THR A 40 -8.60 -6.47 -17.06
N THR A 41 -7.35 -6.56 -16.64
CA THR A 41 -6.93 -7.34 -15.47
C THR A 41 -7.12 -6.55 -14.17
N GLN A 42 -7.22 -7.25 -13.03
CA GLN A 42 -7.30 -6.58 -11.72
C GLN A 42 -6.07 -5.68 -11.43
N PRO A 43 -4.82 -6.10 -11.72
CA PRO A 43 -3.67 -5.21 -11.57
C PRO A 43 -3.74 -3.93 -12.42
N GLU A 44 -4.26 -4.02 -13.66
CA GLU A 44 -4.46 -2.84 -14.52
C GLU A 44 -5.48 -1.86 -13.92
N LEU A 45 -6.61 -2.37 -13.42
CA LEU A 45 -7.62 -1.55 -12.73
C LEU A 45 -7.05 -0.89 -11.47
N ALA A 46 -6.32 -1.65 -10.66
CA ALA A 46 -5.68 -1.14 -9.45
C ALA A 46 -4.63 -0.06 -9.77
N ALA A 47 -3.81 -0.26 -10.81
CA ALA A 47 -2.85 0.74 -11.26
C ALA A 47 -3.55 2.02 -11.73
N GLU A 48 -4.66 1.91 -12.46
CA GLU A 48 -5.42 3.06 -12.93
C GLU A 48 -6.01 3.87 -11.76
N LEU A 49 -6.49 3.21 -10.71
CA LEU A 49 -6.96 3.88 -9.50
C LEU A 49 -5.86 4.70 -8.81
N LEU A 50 -4.60 4.25 -8.87
CA LEU A 50 -3.46 4.96 -8.27
C LEU A 50 -2.97 6.15 -9.11
N ARG A 51 -3.10 6.12 -10.45
CA ARG A 51 -2.48 7.10 -11.38
C ARG A 51 -2.81 8.56 -11.08
N SER A 52 -4.03 8.85 -10.67
CA SER A 52 -4.48 10.21 -10.38
C SER A 52 -4.30 10.64 -8.92
N ARG A 53 -3.79 9.74 -8.07
CA ARG A 53 -3.76 9.89 -6.61
C ARG A 53 -2.36 9.85 -6.00
N CYS A 54 -1.40 9.35 -6.74
CA CYS A 54 -0.05 9.11 -6.26
C CYS A 54 0.97 9.92 -7.07
N ALA A 55 2.07 10.31 -6.43
CA ALA A 55 3.16 11.02 -7.10
C ALA A 55 3.82 10.13 -8.16
N GLU A 56 4.08 8.88 -7.79
CA GLU A 56 4.59 7.82 -8.67
C GLU A 56 3.94 6.50 -8.29
N ILE A 57 3.97 5.52 -9.21
CA ILE A 57 3.41 4.18 -8.97
C ILE A 57 4.49 3.13 -9.16
N PHE A 58 4.54 2.21 -8.23
CA PHE A 58 5.50 1.12 -8.20
C PHE A 58 4.78 -0.22 -8.14
N LEU A 59 5.32 -1.18 -8.88
CA LEU A 59 4.91 -2.57 -8.84
C LEU A 59 5.90 -3.35 -7.97
N SER A 60 5.41 -3.96 -6.88
CA SER A 60 6.23 -4.83 -6.04
C SER A 60 6.26 -6.24 -6.61
N LEU A 61 7.45 -6.72 -6.94
CA LEU A 61 7.71 -8.06 -7.47
C LEU A 61 8.72 -8.80 -6.59
N ARG A 62 8.58 -10.12 -6.53
CA ARG A 62 9.61 -10.97 -5.92
C ARG A 62 10.90 -10.93 -6.73
N LYS A 63 12.02 -11.14 -6.08
CA LYS A 63 13.31 -11.28 -6.78
C LYS A 63 13.24 -12.40 -7.83
N GLY A 64 13.53 -12.03 -9.09
CA GLY A 64 13.47 -12.94 -10.23
C GLY A 64 12.07 -13.20 -10.80
N GLN A 65 11.03 -12.54 -10.29
CA GLN A 65 9.72 -12.56 -10.89
C GLN A 65 9.69 -11.58 -12.07
N SER A 66 9.24 -12.05 -13.24
CA SER A 66 8.92 -11.18 -14.38
C SER A 66 7.60 -10.45 -14.15
N ASN A 67 7.47 -9.27 -14.77
CA ASN A 67 6.20 -8.54 -14.78
C ASN A 67 5.21 -9.23 -15.72
N ALA A 68 4.46 -10.19 -15.18
CA ALA A 68 3.38 -10.89 -15.89
C ALA A 68 1.99 -10.31 -15.58
N THR A 69 1.92 -9.14 -14.93
CA THR A 69 0.65 -8.55 -14.49
C THR A 69 -0.13 -7.87 -15.63
N GLY A 70 0.49 -7.68 -16.80
CA GLY A 70 -0.09 -6.88 -17.90
C GLY A 70 0.03 -5.37 -17.70
N VAL A 71 0.49 -4.92 -16.54
CA VAL A 71 0.67 -3.48 -16.27
C VAL A 71 2.03 -3.05 -16.79
N GLU A 72 2.02 -2.29 -17.87
CA GLU A 72 3.23 -1.73 -18.46
C GLU A 72 3.55 -0.34 -17.89
N ASN A 73 4.81 0.07 -18.02
CA ASN A 73 5.29 1.42 -17.66
C ASN A 73 5.12 1.81 -16.20
N LEU A 74 5.18 0.86 -15.27
CA LEU A 74 5.34 1.14 -13.84
C LEU A 74 6.79 0.97 -13.42
N ASN A 75 7.21 1.79 -12.46
CA ASN A 75 8.45 1.55 -11.72
C ASN A 75 8.35 0.22 -10.98
N VAL A 76 9.45 -0.52 -10.89
CA VAL A 76 9.45 -1.84 -10.24
C VAL A 76 10.33 -1.81 -9.00
N VAL A 77 9.75 -2.27 -7.90
CA VAL A 77 10.48 -2.54 -6.65
C VAL A 77 10.61 -4.05 -6.49
N HIS A 78 11.82 -4.54 -6.36
CA HIS A 78 12.08 -5.96 -6.10
C HIS A 78 12.27 -6.24 -4.61
N ASP A 79 11.70 -7.36 -4.15
CA ASP A 79 11.90 -7.83 -2.78
C ASP A 79 13.40 -7.96 -2.46
N ARG A 80 13.87 -7.20 -1.49
CA ARG A 80 15.28 -7.17 -1.06
C ARG A 80 15.60 -8.19 0.03
N ARG A 81 14.60 -8.77 0.67
CA ARG A 81 14.75 -9.66 1.84
C ARG A 81 14.42 -11.09 1.48
N LYS A 82 15.14 -12.04 2.09
CA LYS A 82 14.90 -13.50 1.94
C LYS A 82 13.67 -13.91 2.78
N SER A 83 12.51 -13.43 2.41
CA SER A 83 11.25 -13.78 3.06
C SER A 83 10.11 -13.65 2.06
N ALA A 84 8.94 -14.14 2.40
CA ALA A 84 7.74 -14.00 1.59
C ALA A 84 6.68 -13.22 2.36
N GLY A 85 5.81 -12.53 1.62
CA GLY A 85 4.68 -11.81 2.18
C GLY A 85 4.69 -10.30 1.90
N PRO A 86 3.57 -9.63 2.10
CA PRO A 86 3.39 -8.24 1.71
C PRO A 86 4.32 -7.27 2.44
N LEU A 87 4.70 -7.56 3.69
CA LEU A 87 5.61 -6.70 4.45
C LEU A 87 6.98 -6.53 3.78
N VAL A 88 7.47 -7.57 3.08
CA VAL A 88 8.75 -7.50 2.37
C VAL A 88 8.70 -6.49 1.23
N GLY A 89 7.64 -6.51 0.44
CA GLY A 89 7.42 -5.54 -0.63
C GLY A 89 7.29 -4.12 -0.09
N ILE A 90 6.51 -3.93 0.98
CA ILE A 90 6.34 -2.62 1.65
C ILE A 90 7.70 -2.10 2.13
N LEU A 91 8.46 -2.89 2.89
CA LEU A 91 9.77 -2.50 3.40
C LEU A 91 10.79 -2.24 2.29
N SER A 92 10.73 -3.01 1.19
CA SER A 92 11.61 -2.77 0.04
C SER A 92 11.35 -1.41 -0.60
N ALA A 93 10.07 -1.05 -0.81
CA ALA A 93 9.66 0.23 -1.34
C ALA A 93 10.08 1.38 -0.41
N MET A 94 9.79 1.27 0.88
CA MET A 94 10.16 2.29 1.89
C MET A 94 11.68 2.42 2.06
N THR A 95 12.46 1.40 1.73
CA THR A 95 13.93 1.47 1.76
C THR A 95 14.48 2.17 0.53
N GLU A 96 13.84 2.04 -0.63
CA GLU A 96 14.24 2.72 -1.87
C GLU A 96 13.89 4.20 -1.85
N HIS A 97 12.76 4.57 -1.25
CA HIS A 97 12.28 5.95 -1.12
C HIS A 97 11.92 6.25 0.35
N PRO A 98 12.94 6.50 1.20
CA PRO A 98 12.75 6.56 2.65
C PRO A 98 11.94 7.77 3.13
N GLU A 99 11.85 8.83 2.32
CA GLU A 99 11.10 10.05 2.64
C GLU A 99 9.64 10.02 2.16
N ALA A 100 9.26 9.00 1.40
CA ALA A 100 7.94 8.92 0.82
C ALA A 100 6.95 8.21 1.76
N ALA A 101 5.72 8.72 1.80
CA ALA A 101 4.58 7.92 2.27
C ALA A 101 4.10 7.00 1.15
N TRP A 102 3.48 5.89 1.51
CA TRP A 102 3.10 4.84 0.56
C TRP A 102 1.63 4.46 0.69
N LEU A 103 0.86 4.69 -0.37
CA LEU A 103 -0.46 4.09 -0.53
C LEU A 103 -0.29 2.67 -1.09
N VAL A 104 -0.43 1.70 -0.19
CA VAL A 104 -0.25 0.28 -0.50
C VAL A 104 -1.60 -0.34 -0.82
N ILE A 105 -1.70 -0.98 -1.99
CA ILE A 105 -2.87 -1.78 -2.36
C ILE A 105 -2.45 -3.16 -2.88
N ALA A 106 -3.25 -4.18 -2.55
CA ALA A 106 -3.11 -5.49 -3.19
C ALA A 106 -3.80 -5.49 -4.56
N CYS A 107 -3.24 -6.25 -5.50
CA CYS A 107 -3.80 -6.36 -6.85
C CYS A 107 -5.10 -7.17 -6.92
N ASP A 108 -5.52 -7.82 -5.85
CA ASP A 108 -6.69 -8.70 -5.78
C ASP A 108 -7.82 -8.15 -4.89
N LEU A 109 -7.99 -6.83 -4.86
CA LEU A 109 -9.08 -6.13 -4.18
C LEU A 109 -10.22 -5.82 -5.19
N PRO A 110 -11.18 -6.73 -5.40
CA PRO A 110 -12.14 -6.62 -6.50
C PRO A 110 -13.18 -5.52 -6.31
N PHE A 111 -13.36 -5.03 -5.08
CA PHE A 111 -14.34 -3.98 -4.74
C PHE A 111 -13.67 -2.63 -4.44
N LEU A 112 -12.35 -2.53 -4.65
CA LEU A 112 -11.66 -1.27 -4.47
C LEU A 112 -12.11 -0.29 -5.56
N ASP A 113 -12.60 0.87 -5.11
CA ASP A 113 -13.09 1.92 -5.99
C ASP A 113 -12.40 3.27 -5.73
N ARG A 114 -12.77 4.25 -6.55
CA ARG A 114 -12.24 5.62 -6.45
C ARG A 114 -12.65 6.30 -5.16
N ILE A 115 -13.87 6.12 -4.72
CA ILE A 115 -14.43 6.77 -3.53
C ILE A 115 -13.68 6.32 -2.29
N THR A 116 -13.41 5.02 -2.17
CA THR A 116 -12.61 4.44 -1.09
C THR A 116 -11.22 5.06 -1.01
N LEU A 117 -10.52 5.18 -2.14
CA LEU A 117 -9.17 5.76 -2.14
C LEU A 117 -9.19 7.28 -1.89
N ASP A 118 -10.15 8.01 -2.45
CA ASP A 118 -10.28 9.45 -2.23
C ASP A 118 -10.57 9.76 -0.75
N ASN A 119 -11.43 8.97 -0.12
CA ASN A 119 -11.73 9.10 1.31
C ASN A 119 -10.51 8.75 2.19
N LEU A 120 -9.76 7.70 1.84
CA LEU A 120 -8.54 7.33 2.55
C LEU A 120 -7.49 8.46 2.50
N LEU A 121 -7.31 9.08 1.34
CA LEU A 121 -6.39 10.19 1.15
C LEU A 121 -6.86 11.46 1.86
N ALA A 122 -8.16 11.76 1.81
CA ALA A 122 -8.75 12.94 2.46
C ALA A 122 -8.64 12.89 3.99
N GLN A 123 -8.67 11.70 4.56
CA GLN A 123 -8.56 11.48 6.01
C GLN A 123 -7.16 11.08 6.47
N ARG A 124 -6.15 11.12 5.57
CA ARG A 124 -4.77 10.80 5.91
C ARG A 124 -4.27 11.66 7.07
N ASP A 125 -3.69 11.04 8.09
CA ASP A 125 -3.02 11.70 9.20
C ASP A 125 -1.52 11.40 9.19
N PRO A 126 -0.66 12.33 8.74
CA PRO A 126 0.78 12.15 8.69
C PRO A 126 1.47 12.03 10.06
N THR A 127 0.76 12.29 11.15
CA THR A 127 1.29 12.13 12.53
C THR A 127 1.21 10.67 13.01
N LYS A 128 0.36 9.86 12.36
CA LYS A 128 0.21 8.43 12.62
C LYS A 128 1.14 7.62 11.74
N ILE A 129 1.48 6.42 12.16
CA ILE A 129 2.31 5.52 11.33
C ILE A 129 1.58 5.08 10.06
N ALA A 130 0.26 5.00 10.11
CA ALA A 130 -0.57 4.63 8.99
C ALA A 130 -2.00 5.16 9.14
N THR A 131 -2.67 5.32 7.99
CA THR A 131 -4.12 5.50 7.88
C THR A 131 -4.68 4.30 7.12
N ALA A 132 -5.61 3.56 7.73
CA ALA A 132 -6.16 2.30 7.21
C ALA A 132 -7.65 2.20 7.46
N TYR A 133 -8.36 1.39 6.68
CA TYR A 133 -9.73 1.03 6.99
C TYR A 133 -9.81 -0.10 8.03
N ARG A 134 -10.91 -0.11 8.78
CA ARG A 134 -11.36 -1.30 9.49
C ARG A 134 -11.97 -2.28 8.50
N SER A 135 -11.63 -3.54 8.61
CA SER A 135 -12.32 -4.59 7.88
C SER A 135 -13.77 -4.68 8.37
N SER A 136 -14.73 -4.61 7.45
CA SER A 136 -16.16 -4.82 7.75
C SER A 136 -16.46 -6.22 8.30
N HIS A 137 -15.55 -7.17 8.10
CA HIS A 137 -15.73 -8.56 8.53
C HIS A 137 -15.36 -8.78 10.00
N ASP A 138 -14.26 -8.22 10.48
CA ASP A 138 -13.70 -8.52 11.81
C ASP A 138 -13.23 -7.28 12.60
N GLY A 139 -13.45 -6.07 12.06
CA GLY A 139 -13.10 -4.79 12.67
C GLY A 139 -11.59 -4.51 12.79
N LYS A 140 -10.74 -5.41 12.27
CA LYS A 140 -9.28 -5.25 12.32
C LYS A 140 -8.77 -4.37 11.18
N PRO A 141 -7.55 -3.80 11.31
CA PRO A 141 -6.96 -3.02 10.24
C PRO A 141 -6.84 -3.80 8.93
N GLU A 142 -7.16 -3.14 7.79
CA GLU A 142 -6.90 -3.68 6.44
C GLU A 142 -5.53 -3.20 5.94
N PRO A 143 -4.49 -4.01 6.01
CA PRO A 143 -3.12 -3.57 5.78
C PRO A 143 -2.77 -3.37 4.29
N LEU A 144 -3.62 -3.85 3.39
CA LEU A 144 -3.38 -3.84 1.95
C LEU A 144 -4.33 -2.90 1.19
N CYS A 145 -4.93 -1.97 1.91
CA CYS A 145 -5.55 -0.74 1.43
C CYS A 145 -5.25 0.35 2.48
N THR A 146 -3.99 0.79 2.56
CA THR A 146 -3.46 1.56 3.69
C THR A 146 -2.41 2.54 3.20
N ILE A 147 -2.42 3.76 3.77
CA ILE A 147 -1.31 4.71 3.64
C ILE A 147 -0.37 4.48 4.81
N TYR A 148 0.87 4.09 4.52
CA TYR A 148 1.97 4.04 5.49
C TYR A 148 2.81 5.31 5.37
N GLU A 149 3.03 6.02 6.48
CA GLU A 149 3.86 7.22 6.49
C GLU A 149 5.36 6.87 6.45
N ALA A 150 6.19 7.79 6.00
CA ALA A 150 7.63 7.56 5.85
C ALA A 150 8.30 7.04 7.13
N HIS A 151 7.94 7.61 8.29
CA HIS A 151 8.48 7.22 9.59
C HIS A 151 8.01 5.82 10.06
N ALA A 152 6.95 5.26 9.48
CA ALA A 152 6.51 3.89 9.78
C ALA A 152 7.59 2.86 9.44
N ARG A 153 8.50 3.18 8.51
CA ARG A 153 9.57 2.26 8.09
C ARG A 153 10.35 1.70 9.27
N LEU A 154 10.78 2.54 10.19
CA LEU A 154 11.57 2.10 11.34
C LEU A 154 10.80 1.15 12.27
N VAL A 155 9.51 1.43 12.46
CA VAL A 155 8.61 0.56 13.25
C VAL A 155 8.43 -0.79 12.55
N LEU A 156 8.13 -0.78 11.25
CA LEU A 156 7.97 -2.02 10.48
C LEU A 156 9.25 -2.86 10.43
N GLU A 157 10.43 -2.22 10.37
CA GLU A 157 11.73 -2.89 10.42
C GLU A 157 11.98 -3.57 11.77
N ASP A 158 11.64 -2.91 12.87
CA ASP A 158 11.77 -3.48 14.21
C ASP A 158 10.89 -4.73 14.37
N PHE A 159 9.62 -4.63 13.99
CA PHE A 159 8.72 -5.80 13.99
C PHE A 159 9.25 -6.93 13.10
N PHE A 160 9.78 -6.61 11.91
CA PHE A 160 10.34 -7.60 11.01
C PHE A 160 11.57 -8.29 11.62
N ALA A 161 12.44 -7.55 12.31
CA ALA A 161 13.61 -8.08 13.01
C ALA A 161 13.20 -9.04 14.16
N ASN A 162 12.05 -8.79 14.78
CA ASN A 162 11.45 -9.63 15.84
C ASN A 162 10.53 -10.74 15.28
N ASP A 163 10.69 -11.10 14.01
CA ASP A 163 9.97 -12.17 13.31
C ASP A 163 8.44 -11.95 13.18
N ILE A 164 7.94 -10.75 13.40
CA ILE A 164 6.56 -10.36 13.17
C ILE A 164 6.42 -9.85 11.74
N ARG A 165 5.91 -10.70 10.84
CA ARG A 165 5.91 -10.45 9.39
C ARG A 165 4.53 -10.15 8.79
N CYS A 166 3.50 -10.14 9.63
CA CYS A 166 2.14 -9.85 9.20
C CYS A 166 1.84 -8.35 9.40
N PRO A 167 1.65 -7.55 8.33
CA PRO A 167 1.38 -6.11 8.47
C PRO A 167 0.13 -5.83 9.30
N ARG A 168 -0.92 -6.66 9.20
CA ARG A 168 -2.12 -6.53 10.02
C ARG A 168 -1.82 -6.66 11.51
N LYS A 169 -0.97 -7.63 11.92
CA LYS A 169 -0.56 -7.79 13.32
C LYS A 169 0.23 -6.58 13.81
N ILE A 170 1.04 -5.99 12.95
CA ILE A 170 1.80 -4.78 13.28
C ILE A 170 0.85 -3.61 13.50
N LEU A 171 -0.08 -3.37 12.57
CA LEU A 171 -1.07 -2.31 12.71
C LEU A 171 -1.94 -2.47 13.97
N MET A 172 -2.23 -3.71 14.40
CA MET A 172 -2.96 -3.97 15.65
C MET A 172 -2.15 -3.68 16.92
N GLN A 173 -0.82 -3.65 16.84
CA GLN A 173 0.09 -3.41 17.97
C GLN A 173 0.65 -1.99 17.97
N THR A 174 0.25 -1.17 17.01
CA THR A 174 0.63 0.23 16.86
C THR A 174 -0.63 1.09 16.91
N GLU A 175 -0.50 2.39 16.76
CA GLU A 175 -1.64 3.32 16.80
C GLU A 175 -1.91 3.95 15.42
N PRO A 176 -2.35 3.19 14.41
CA PRO A 176 -2.76 3.76 13.15
C PRO A 176 -4.06 4.56 13.31
N LEU A 177 -4.30 5.50 12.40
CA LEU A 177 -5.65 6.03 12.21
C LEU A 177 -6.51 4.96 11.52
N LEU A 178 -7.62 4.57 12.14
CA LEU A 178 -8.55 3.60 11.58
C LEU A 178 -9.85 4.28 11.17
N LEU A 179 -10.17 4.17 9.89
CA LEU A 179 -11.41 4.67 9.31
C LEU A 179 -12.46 3.55 9.27
N ASP A 180 -13.70 3.93 9.49
CA ASP A 180 -14.82 3.00 9.28
C ASP A 180 -15.13 2.90 7.77
N PRO A 181 -15.51 1.69 7.27
CA PRO A 181 -15.78 1.45 5.86
C PRO A 181 -17.04 2.13 5.35
#